data_b5e523130ee4f02f60348bb83fb1e93c
#
_entry.id   b5e523130ee4f02f60348bb83fb1e93c
#
_cell.length_a   1.000
_cell.length_b   1.000
_cell.length_c   1.000
_cell.angle_alpha   90.00
_cell.angle_beta   90.00
_cell.angle_gamma   90.00
#
_symmetry.space_group_name_H-M   'P 1'
#
loop_
_entity.id
_entity.type
_entity.pdbx_description
1 polymer ?
#
loop_
_entity_poly.entity_id
_entity_poly.type
_entity_poly.pdbx_seq_one_letter_code
_entity_poly.pdbx_strand_id
1 'polypeptide(L)'
;PGTDTIMGRLMETVTVTIISTGQKYSANTDKLYELHRKGMNVTSIAALLLQSVKSLQINETIALDSIVYCLVNAENNKEMLQDTPHIPFYDMAILFSSIVRDDEQQRNFMILSEALMKEHNFTLSQLSDLAHQNTFRMFPSRAELLPLYLMSRVMQDDKATLDDYMEVAYASYESRKRPPMLRVSTPDYRYGSVAMLDTAYMDDIAKTFDSDLLLLPCSIREFLICLLYTSDAADDL
;
A
#
# COMPACT_ATOMS: atom_id res chain seq x y z
N PRO A 1 21.81 -0.01 11.15
CA PRO A 1 20.51 -0.39 11.67
C PRO A 1 19.67 0.85 11.90
N GLY A 2 18.44 0.79 11.53
CA GLY A 2 17.45 1.85 11.69
C GLY A 2 16.10 1.23 12.08
N THR A 3 15.12 2.08 12.37
CA THR A 3 13.73 1.64 12.50
C THR A 3 12.96 2.15 11.30
N ASP A 4 12.26 1.25 10.63
CA ASP A 4 11.37 1.58 9.51
C ASP A 4 9.96 1.13 9.83
N THR A 5 8.97 1.87 9.38
CA THR A 5 7.58 1.45 9.52
C THR A 5 7.21 0.59 8.33
N ILE A 6 7.40 -0.72 8.47
CA ILE A 6 6.97 -1.69 7.46
C ILE A 6 5.58 -2.18 7.84
N MET A 7 4.59 -1.95 6.98
CA MET A 7 3.21 -2.42 7.16
C MET A 7 2.52 -1.87 8.43
N GLY A 8 2.78 -0.60 8.79
CA GLY A 8 2.18 0.03 9.96
C GLY A 8 2.74 -0.44 11.31
N ARG A 9 3.80 -1.26 11.29
CA ARG A 9 4.55 -1.65 12.50
C ARG A 9 5.93 -1.05 12.44
N LEU A 10 6.34 -0.44 13.55
CA LEU A 10 7.73 -0.05 13.74
C LEU A 10 8.57 -1.32 13.79
N MET A 11 9.44 -1.50 12.80
CA MET A 11 10.30 -2.69 12.69
C MET A 11 11.73 -2.25 12.61
N GLU A 12 12.61 -2.97 13.28
CA GLU A 12 14.04 -2.78 13.09
C GLU A 12 14.43 -3.26 11.69
N THR A 13 15.22 -2.46 11.00
CA THR A 13 15.66 -2.74 9.63
C THR A 13 17.16 -2.59 9.47
N VAL A 14 17.70 -3.33 8.53
CA VAL A 14 19.04 -3.09 7.97
C VAL A 14 18.85 -2.50 6.58
N THR A 15 19.37 -1.29 6.39
CA THR A 15 19.32 -0.60 5.10
C THR A 15 20.66 -0.68 4.41
N VAL A 16 20.65 -1.08 3.15
CA VAL A 16 21.79 -1.04 2.24
C VAL A 16 21.56 0.11 1.27
N THR A 17 22.49 1.06 1.23
CA THR A 17 22.43 2.19 0.29
C THR A 17 23.45 1.98 -0.82
N ILE A 18 23.03 2.09 -2.08
CA ILE A 18 23.93 2.09 -3.23
C ILE A 18 24.47 3.50 -3.40
N ILE A 19 25.76 3.68 -3.20
CA ILE A 19 26.39 5.00 -3.18
C ILE A 19 26.25 5.72 -4.53
N SER A 20 26.30 5.00 -5.65
CA SER A 20 26.26 5.59 -6.98
C SER A 20 24.89 6.15 -7.37
N THR A 21 23.81 5.54 -6.88
CA THR A 21 22.41 5.90 -7.23
C THR A 21 21.63 6.52 -6.07
N GLY A 22 22.18 6.48 -4.85
CA GLY A 22 21.47 6.86 -3.62
C GLY A 22 20.35 5.88 -3.21
N GLN A 23 20.19 4.80 -3.96
CA GLN A 23 19.09 3.86 -3.79
C GLN A 23 19.21 3.08 -2.48
N LYS A 24 18.10 2.98 -1.74
CA LYS A 24 18.05 2.34 -0.42
C LYS A 24 17.21 1.07 -0.48
N TYR A 25 17.73 -0.03 0.04
CA TYR A 25 17.07 -1.32 0.19
C TYR A 25 17.00 -1.67 1.67
N SER A 26 15.80 -1.81 2.22
CA SER A 26 15.60 -2.15 3.63
C SER A 26 15.15 -3.60 3.78
N ALA A 27 15.79 -4.34 4.67
CA ALA A 27 15.43 -5.69 5.05
C ALA A 27 15.05 -5.73 6.53
N ASN A 28 13.98 -6.48 6.84
CA ASN A 28 13.53 -6.69 8.20
C ASN A 28 14.54 -7.52 9.00
N THR A 29 14.94 -7.02 10.18
CA THR A 29 15.88 -7.70 11.07
C THR A 29 15.35 -9.01 11.61
N ASP A 30 14.04 -9.18 11.82
CA ASP A 30 13.46 -10.42 12.32
C ASP A 30 13.78 -11.60 11.40
N LYS A 31 13.62 -11.41 10.07
CA LYS A 31 13.99 -12.43 9.09
C LYS A 31 15.48 -12.73 9.10
N LEU A 32 16.32 -11.72 9.26
CA LEU A 32 17.77 -11.88 9.35
C LEU A 32 18.17 -12.62 10.63
N TYR A 33 17.49 -12.31 11.73
CA TYR A 33 17.68 -12.99 13.01
C TYR A 33 17.25 -14.45 12.97
N GLU A 34 16.15 -14.78 12.29
CA GLU A 34 15.75 -16.17 12.06
C GLU A 34 16.81 -16.97 11.29
N LEU A 35 17.43 -16.38 10.26
CA LEU A 35 18.53 -17.01 9.54
C LEU A 35 19.73 -17.26 10.48
N HIS A 36 20.03 -16.31 11.36
CA HIS A 36 21.09 -16.46 12.35
C HIS A 36 20.78 -17.58 13.35
N ARG A 37 19.56 -17.65 13.85
CA ARG A 37 19.10 -18.75 14.74
C ARG A 37 19.17 -20.13 14.08
N LYS A 38 19.02 -20.20 12.75
CA LYS A 38 19.19 -21.44 11.97
C LYS A 38 20.65 -21.79 11.69
N GLY A 39 21.60 -21.07 12.31
CA GLY A 39 23.02 -21.34 12.26
C GLY A 39 23.82 -20.57 11.21
N MET A 40 23.19 -19.63 10.49
CA MET A 40 23.90 -18.81 9.53
C MET A 40 24.67 -17.69 10.25
N ASN A 41 25.96 -17.54 9.94
CA ASN A 41 26.77 -16.49 10.53
C ASN A 41 26.45 -15.11 9.90
N VAL A 42 26.76 -14.03 10.62
CA VAL A 42 26.48 -12.66 10.22
C VAL A 42 27.11 -12.29 8.87
N THR A 43 28.29 -12.77 8.58
CA THR A 43 28.98 -12.53 7.30
C THR A 43 28.21 -13.14 6.13
N SER A 44 27.72 -14.37 6.31
CA SER A 44 26.90 -15.04 5.29
C SER A 44 25.55 -14.34 5.08
N ILE A 45 24.92 -13.85 6.15
CA ILE A 45 23.68 -13.04 6.07
C ILE A 45 23.95 -11.75 5.31
N ALA A 46 25.03 -11.04 5.63
CA ALA A 46 25.42 -9.82 4.91
C ALA A 46 25.70 -10.09 3.42
N ALA A 47 26.37 -11.21 3.11
CA ALA A 47 26.62 -11.62 1.72
C ALA A 47 25.32 -11.91 0.96
N LEU A 48 24.34 -12.57 1.60
CA LEU A 48 23.02 -12.81 1.01
C LEU A 48 22.28 -11.51 0.74
N LEU A 49 22.30 -10.56 1.68
CA LEU A 49 21.70 -9.24 1.48
C LEU A 49 22.33 -8.51 0.29
N LEU A 50 23.66 -8.46 0.23
CA LEU A 50 24.39 -7.85 -0.87
C LEU A 50 24.11 -8.54 -2.20
N GLN A 51 24.01 -9.86 -2.21
CA GLN A 51 23.66 -10.62 -3.41
C GLN A 51 22.23 -10.34 -3.85
N SER A 52 21.28 -10.26 -2.91
CA SER A 52 19.89 -9.89 -3.21
C SER A 52 19.80 -8.48 -3.79
N VAL A 53 20.51 -7.51 -3.21
CA VAL A 53 20.58 -6.14 -3.74
C VAL A 53 21.19 -6.13 -5.15
N LYS A 54 22.29 -6.85 -5.37
CA LYS A 54 22.91 -6.96 -6.71
C LYS A 54 21.97 -7.62 -7.73
N SER A 55 21.24 -8.66 -7.34
CA SER A 55 20.27 -9.31 -8.25
C SER A 55 19.11 -8.40 -8.60
N LEU A 56 18.72 -7.50 -7.71
CA LEU A 56 17.73 -6.45 -8.00
C LEU A 56 18.28 -5.40 -8.96
N GLN A 57 19.58 -5.06 -8.88
CA GLN A 57 20.23 -4.11 -9.80
C GLN A 57 20.44 -4.63 -11.22
N ILE A 58 20.62 -5.94 -11.42
CA ILE A 58 20.87 -6.53 -12.75
C ILE A 58 19.64 -6.42 -13.68
N ASN A 59 18.45 -6.16 -13.13
CA ASN A 59 17.22 -5.98 -13.89
C ASN A 59 16.83 -4.50 -14.07
N GLU A 60 17.77 -3.56 -14.05
CA GLU A 60 17.56 -2.11 -14.03
C GLU A 60 17.05 -1.47 -15.34
N THR A 61 16.43 -2.23 -16.20
CA THR A 61 15.57 -1.60 -17.19
C THR A 61 14.23 -1.35 -16.50
N ILE A 62 14.00 -0.10 -16.06
CA ILE A 62 12.69 0.31 -15.57
C ILE A 62 11.69 0.11 -16.71
N ALA A 63 10.87 -0.91 -16.59
CA ALA A 63 9.81 -1.14 -17.56
C ALA A 63 8.74 -0.06 -17.36
N LEU A 64 8.42 0.71 -18.38
CA LEU A 64 7.46 1.83 -18.31
C LEU A 64 6.08 1.39 -17.84
N ASP A 65 5.68 0.19 -18.21
CA ASP A 65 4.40 -0.45 -17.83
C ASP A 65 4.38 -0.99 -16.40
N SER A 66 5.52 -0.94 -15.69
CA SER A 66 5.67 -1.35 -14.30
C SER A 66 5.69 -0.18 -13.31
N ILE A 67 5.69 1.07 -13.80
CA ILE A 67 5.69 2.26 -12.94
C ILE A 67 4.30 2.45 -12.35
N VAL A 68 4.20 2.49 -11.03
CA VAL A 68 2.94 2.59 -10.27
C VAL A 68 3.05 3.58 -9.13
N TYR A 69 1.92 4.05 -8.62
CA TYR A 69 1.87 4.88 -7.43
C TYR A 69 2.15 4.08 -6.15
N CYS A 70 2.76 4.75 -5.18
CA CYS A 70 2.81 4.34 -3.79
C CYS A 70 2.46 5.55 -2.92
N LEU A 71 1.61 5.38 -1.92
CA LEU A 71 1.18 6.45 -1.03
C LEU A 71 1.78 6.23 0.36
N VAL A 72 2.43 7.26 0.89
CA VAL A 72 3.09 7.22 2.21
C VAL A 72 2.74 8.45 3.03
N ASN A 73 2.80 8.34 4.36
CA ASN A 73 2.70 9.51 5.25
C ASN A 73 3.94 10.41 5.07
N ALA A 74 3.75 11.69 4.80
CA ALA A 74 4.83 12.61 4.46
C ALA A 74 5.74 12.88 5.67
N GLU A 75 5.17 13.07 6.86
CA GLU A 75 5.92 13.36 8.08
C GLU A 75 6.86 12.20 8.47
N ASN A 76 6.34 10.97 8.44
CA ASN A 76 7.09 9.78 8.82
C ASN A 76 8.18 9.39 7.81
N ASN A 77 8.15 9.99 6.61
CA ASN A 77 9.07 9.68 5.52
C ASN A 77 9.87 10.89 5.04
N LYS A 78 9.98 11.94 5.84
CA LYS A 78 10.67 13.19 5.49
C LYS A 78 12.07 13.00 4.90
N GLU A 79 12.88 12.14 5.50
CA GLU A 79 14.25 11.89 5.04
C GLU A 79 14.27 11.26 3.66
N MET A 80 13.39 10.28 3.43
CA MET A 80 13.28 9.61 2.14
C MET A 80 12.79 10.56 1.05
N LEU A 81 11.86 11.45 1.38
CA LEU A 81 11.27 12.40 0.44
C LEU A 81 12.26 13.44 -0.09
N GLN A 82 13.39 13.66 0.60
CA GLN A 82 14.43 14.60 0.13
C GLN A 82 15.07 14.17 -1.19
N ASP A 83 15.18 12.85 -1.42
CA ASP A 83 15.84 12.28 -2.60
C ASP A 83 14.87 11.49 -3.50
N THR A 84 13.57 11.63 -3.29
CA THR A 84 12.53 10.86 -3.96
C THR A 84 11.55 11.79 -4.66
N PRO A 85 11.37 11.64 -5.99
CA PRO A 85 10.36 12.40 -6.72
C PRO A 85 8.97 12.04 -6.15
N HIS A 86 8.20 13.06 -5.78
CA HIS A 86 6.90 12.88 -5.16
C HIS A 86 5.94 14.02 -5.44
N ILE A 87 4.65 13.76 -5.29
CA ILE A 87 3.59 14.77 -5.37
C ILE A 87 2.97 14.87 -3.96
N PRO A 88 2.91 16.07 -3.36
CA PRO A 88 2.21 16.26 -2.09
C PRO A 88 0.72 15.92 -2.22
N PHE A 89 0.18 15.21 -1.22
CA PHE A 89 -1.23 14.84 -1.16
C PHE A 89 -1.71 14.93 0.29
N TYR A 90 -2.23 16.07 0.70
CA TYR A 90 -2.59 16.39 2.10
C TYR A 90 -1.40 16.15 3.06
N ASP A 91 -1.54 15.29 4.06
CA ASP A 91 -0.49 14.86 4.99
C ASP A 91 0.33 13.66 4.47
N MET A 92 0.10 13.29 3.22
CA MET A 92 0.75 12.17 2.53
C MET A 92 1.59 12.66 1.35
N ALA A 93 2.36 11.75 0.79
CA ALA A 93 3.10 11.93 -0.46
C ALA A 93 2.84 10.77 -1.41
N ILE A 94 2.57 11.10 -2.67
CA ILE A 94 2.45 10.13 -3.77
C ILE A 94 3.85 9.92 -4.34
N LEU A 95 4.37 8.72 -4.21
CA LEU A 95 5.64 8.27 -4.75
C LEU A 95 5.43 7.44 -6.01
N PHE A 96 6.51 7.20 -6.72
CA PHE A 96 6.56 6.35 -7.89
C PHE A 96 7.40 5.12 -7.59
N SER A 97 6.87 3.94 -7.89
CA SER A 97 7.55 2.67 -7.72
C SER A 97 7.58 1.91 -9.04
N SER A 98 8.65 1.20 -9.32
CA SER A 98 8.72 0.21 -10.40
C SER A 98 8.59 -1.19 -9.84
N ILE A 99 7.83 -2.05 -10.50
CA ILE A 99 7.78 -3.47 -10.17
C ILE A 99 9.00 -4.13 -10.80
N VAL A 100 9.95 -4.54 -9.95
CA VAL A 100 11.22 -5.14 -10.40
C VAL A 100 11.18 -6.66 -10.50
N ARG A 101 10.20 -7.27 -9.84
CA ARG A 101 9.92 -8.71 -9.93
C ARG A 101 8.44 -8.95 -9.68
N ASP A 102 7.82 -9.72 -10.56
CA ASP A 102 6.43 -10.12 -10.45
C ASP A 102 6.31 -11.60 -10.79
N ASP A 103 6.36 -12.45 -9.76
CA ASP A 103 6.13 -13.89 -9.88
C ASP A 103 5.03 -14.32 -8.90
N GLU A 104 4.53 -15.54 -9.02
CA GLU A 104 3.42 -16.07 -8.22
C GLU A 104 3.66 -16.00 -6.71
N GLN A 105 4.93 -15.93 -6.28
CA GLN A 105 5.29 -15.95 -4.86
C GLN A 105 5.72 -14.58 -4.33
N GLN A 106 6.29 -13.72 -5.20
CA GLN A 106 6.84 -12.43 -4.77
C GLN A 106 6.66 -11.35 -5.85
N ARG A 107 6.13 -10.21 -5.40
CA ARG A 107 6.15 -8.97 -6.17
C ARG A 107 7.02 -7.97 -5.42
N ASN A 108 8.14 -7.59 -6.00
CA ASN A 108 9.07 -6.64 -5.41
C ASN A 108 8.93 -5.27 -6.08
N PHE A 109 8.98 -4.24 -5.28
CA PHE A 109 8.86 -2.86 -5.71
C PHE A 109 10.13 -2.09 -5.38
N MET A 110 10.51 -1.20 -6.26
CA MET A 110 11.62 -0.28 -6.11
C MET A 110 11.09 1.14 -6.19
N ILE A 111 11.25 1.93 -5.13
CA ILE A 111 10.91 3.36 -5.15
C ILE A 111 11.88 4.08 -6.08
N LEU A 112 11.35 4.87 -6.99
CA LEU A 112 12.17 5.65 -7.92
C LEU A 112 12.80 6.84 -7.18
N SER A 113 14.14 6.94 -7.23
CA SER A 113 14.88 8.09 -6.71
C SER A 113 14.98 9.22 -7.75
N GLU A 114 15.29 10.43 -7.31
CA GLU A 114 15.61 11.52 -8.23
C GLU A 114 16.78 11.20 -9.16
N ALA A 115 17.77 10.44 -8.68
CA ALA A 115 18.90 10.01 -9.49
C ALA A 115 18.45 9.13 -10.66
N LEU A 116 17.59 8.13 -10.40
CA LEU A 116 17.01 7.28 -11.44
C LEU A 116 16.11 8.05 -12.40
N MET A 117 15.31 8.99 -11.89
CA MET A 117 14.49 9.86 -12.73
C MET A 117 15.33 10.66 -13.72
N LYS A 118 16.45 11.21 -13.25
CA LYS A 118 17.40 11.97 -14.09
C LYS A 118 18.15 11.08 -15.09
N GLU A 119 18.59 9.91 -14.66
CA GLU A 119 19.29 8.94 -15.52
C GLU A 119 18.44 8.50 -16.71
N HIS A 120 17.15 8.25 -16.47
CA HIS A 120 16.20 7.85 -17.50
C HIS A 120 15.51 9.04 -18.20
N ASN A 121 15.87 10.29 -17.87
CA ASN A 121 15.29 11.51 -18.42
C ASN A 121 13.76 11.61 -18.23
N PHE A 122 13.22 11.09 -17.14
CA PHE A 122 11.81 11.25 -16.81
C PHE A 122 11.54 12.63 -16.21
N THR A 123 10.42 13.21 -16.61
CA THR A 123 9.80 14.33 -15.89
C THR A 123 8.80 13.80 -14.88
N LEU A 124 8.50 14.60 -13.86
CA LEU A 124 7.49 14.23 -12.85
C LEU A 124 6.10 13.99 -13.49
N SER A 125 5.74 14.79 -14.50
CA SER A 125 4.49 14.60 -15.26
C SER A 125 4.46 13.26 -15.98
N GLN A 126 5.52 12.87 -16.66
CA GLN A 126 5.60 11.57 -17.34
C GLN A 126 5.49 10.41 -16.37
N LEU A 127 6.15 10.48 -15.21
CA LEU A 127 6.01 9.47 -14.16
C LEU A 127 4.57 9.40 -13.64
N SER A 128 3.93 10.55 -13.46
CA SER A 128 2.54 10.62 -13.01
C SER A 128 1.58 9.99 -14.02
N ASP A 129 1.73 10.30 -15.31
CA ASP A 129 0.88 9.75 -16.36
C ASP A 129 1.03 8.23 -16.49
N LEU A 130 2.27 7.73 -16.46
CA LEU A 130 2.56 6.31 -16.49
C LEU A 130 2.00 5.60 -15.25
N ALA A 131 2.28 6.13 -14.06
CA ALA A 131 1.81 5.55 -12.83
C ALA A 131 0.28 5.54 -12.73
N HIS A 132 -0.40 6.60 -13.19
CA HIS A 132 -1.86 6.65 -13.23
C HIS A 132 -2.45 5.53 -14.09
N GLN A 133 -1.94 5.36 -15.31
CA GLN A 133 -2.42 4.32 -16.23
C GLN A 133 -2.16 2.91 -15.68
N ASN A 134 -0.97 2.68 -15.11
CA ASN A 134 -0.55 1.36 -14.69
C ASN A 134 -1.18 0.94 -13.36
N THR A 135 -1.27 1.88 -12.39
CA THR A 135 -1.70 1.56 -11.03
C THR A 135 -3.08 0.92 -11.01
N PHE A 136 -4.08 1.57 -11.60
CA PHE A 136 -5.46 1.08 -11.53
C PHE A 136 -5.72 -0.12 -12.45
N ARG A 137 -4.90 -0.29 -13.49
CA ARG A 137 -4.89 -1.50 -14.31
C ARG A 137 -4.32 -2.71 -13.57
N MET A 138 -3.23 -2.52 -12.81
CA MET A 138 -2.52 -3.60 -12.12
C MET A 138 -3.06 -3.87 -10.73
N PHE A 139 -3.60 -2.86 -10.09
CA PHE A 139 -4.14 -2.89 -8.73
C PHE A 139 -5.58 -2.38 -8.73
N PRO A 140 -6.53 -3.13 -9.31
CA PRO A 140 -7.93 -2.73 -9.29
C PRO A 140 -8.41 -2.57 -7.85
N SER A 141 -9.13 -1.49 -7.58
CA SER A 141 -9.65 -1.19 -6.25
C SER A 141 -10.79 -2.14 -5.90
N ARG A 142 -10.83 -2.57 -4.63
CA ARG A 142 -11.89 -3.42 -4.09
C ARG A 142 -12.39 -2.87 -2.76
N ALA A 143 -13.68 -2.57 -2.70
CA ALA A 143 -14.37 -2.22 -1.47
C ALA A 143 -15.04 -3.45 -0.86
N GLU A 144 -14.94 -3.59 0.45
CA GLU A 144 -15.58 -4.64 1.24
C GLU A 144 -16.28 -4.01 2.45
N LEU A 145 -17.40 -4.55 2.86
CA LEU A 145 -18.03 -4.14 4.12
C LEU A 145 -17.08 -4.45 5.29
N LEU A 146 -16.68 -3.44 6.04
CA LEU A 146 -15.75 -3.60 7.17
C LEU A 146 -16.21 -4.66 8.19
N PRO A 147 -17.49 -4.73 8.58
CA PRO A 147 -17.95 -5.78 9.48
C PRO A 147 -17.71 -7.18 8.94
N LEU A 148 -17.97 -7.43 7.66
CA LEU A 148 -17.73 -8.73 7.03
C LEU A 148 -16.25 -9.09 7.00
N TYR A 149 -15.40 -8.14 6.65
CA TYR A 149 -13.95 -8.33 6.68
C TYR A 149 -13.46 -8.69 8.10
N LEU A 150 -13.90 -7.97 9.12
CA LEU A 150 -13.50 -8.24 10.50
C LEU A 150 -14.00 -9.61 10.97
N MET A 151 -15.23 -9.99 10.62
CA MET A 151 -15.76 -11.30 10.95
C MET A 151 -14.95 -12.43 10.29
N SER A 152 -14.64 -12.31 9.02
CA SER A 152 -13.81 -13.31 8.31
C SER A 152 -12.41 -13.48 8.95
N ARG A 153 -11.90 -12.43 9.61
CA ARG A 153 -10.60 -12.46 10.29
C ARG A 153 -10.68 -13.03 11.71
N VAL A 154 -11.77 -12.78 12.43
CA VAL A 154 -11.93 -13.19 13.83
C VAL A 154 -12.37 -14.65 13.92
N MET A 155 -13.26 -15.07 13.05
CA MET A 155 -13.88 -16.39 13.20
C MET A 155 -12.99 -17.52 12.68
N GLN A 156 -12.03 -17.27 11.76
CA GLN A 156 -11.14 -18.30 11.17
C GLN A 156 -11.84 -19.67 11.01
N ASP A 157 -13.17 -19.64 10.90
CA ASP A 157 -13.99 -20.84 10.88
C ASP A 157 -14.19 -21.24 9.42
N ASP A 158 -13.47 -22.24 9.00
CA ASP A 158 -13.57 -22.83 7.65
C ASP A 158 -14.99 -23.39 7.34
N LYS A 159 -15.90 -23.37 8.31
CA LYS A 159 -17.27 -23.88 8.16
C LYS A 159 -18.32 -22.80 7.95
N ALA A 160 -18.02 -21.54 8.28
CA ALA A 160 -18.96 -20.46 8.06
C ALA A 160 -19.05 -20.11 6.57
N THR A 161 -20.25 -20.02 6.05
CA THR A 161 -20.52 -19.66 4.65
C THR A 161 -20.57 -18.16 4.48
N LEU A 162 -20.42 -17.68 3.23
CA LEU A 162 -20.59 -16.27 2.92
C LEU A 162 -21.99 -15.77 3.30
N ASP A 163 -23.00 -16.62 3.17
CA ASP A 163 -24.39 -16.28 3.51
C ASP A 163 -24.55 -16.05 5.01
N ASP A 164 -23.89 -16.84 5.86
CA ASP A 164 -23.89 -16.63 7.32
C ASP A 164 -23.29 -15.26 7.68
N TYR A 165 -22.21 -14.86 7.01
CA TYR A 165 -21.59 -13.54 7.22
C TYR A 165 -22.49 -12.42 6.72
N MET A 166 -23.14 -12.60 5.57
CA MET A 166 -24.06 -11.60 5.01
C MET A 166 -25.26 -11.40 5.92
N GLU A 167 -25.86 -12.47 6.43
CA GLU A 167 -27.00 -12.40 7.35
C GLU A 167 -26.66 -11.59 8.61
N VAL A 168 -25.53 -11.88 9.26
CA VAL A 168 -25.09 -11.14 10.46
C VAL A 168 -24.76 -9.68 10.13
N ALA A 169 -24.17 -9.41 8.98
CA ALA A 169 -23.87 -8.03 8.57
C ALA A 169 -25.13 -7.22 8.30
N TYR A 170 -26.12 -7.81 7.60
CA TYR A 170 -27.42 -7.17 7.36
C TYR A 170 -28.18 -6.94 8.67
N ALA A 171 -28.23 -7.93 9.55
CA ALA A 171 -28.87 -7.78 10.87
C ALA A 171 -28.19 -6.68 11.69
N SER A 172 -26.85 -6.60 11.67
CA SER A 172 -26.09 -5.54 12.32
C SER A 172 -26.34 -4.16 11.72
N TYR A 173 -26.52 -4.09 10.41
CA TYR A 173 -26.83 -2.87 9.68
C TYR A 173 -28.23 -2.36 10.03
N GLU A 174 -29.25 -3.21 9.90
CA GLU A 174 -30.64 -2.84 10.19
C GLU A 174 -30.84 -2.42 11.65
N SER A 175 -30.15 -3.12 12.61
CA SER A 175 -30.29 -2.82 14.02
C SER A 175 -29.71 -1.45 14.41
N ARG A 176 -28.74 -0.94 13.67
CA ARG A 176 -28.04 0.31 14.01
C ARG A 176 -28.49 1.52 13.21
N LYS A 177 -29.30 1.35 12.16
CA LYS A 177 -29.71 2.40 11.22
C LYS A 177 -28.53 3.28 10.74
N ARG A 178 -27.33 2.72 10.71
CA ARG A 178 -26.09 3.41 10.31
C ARG A 178 -25.50 2.69 9.12
N PRO A 179 -25.01 3.45 8.14
CA PRO A 179 -24.34 2.85 7.00
C PRO A 179 -23.07 2.12 7.47
N PRO A 180 -22.77 1.00 6.84
CA PRO A 180 -21.56 0.29 7.14
C PRO A 180 -20.35 1.10 6.67
N MET A 181 -19.26 1.01 7.41
CA MET A 181 -17.97 1.44 6.92
C MET A 181 -17.50 0.46 5.85
N LEU A 182 -16.89 1.00 4.79
CA LEU A 182 -16.24 0.20 3.77
C LEU A 182 -14.73 0.18 4.05
N ARG A 183 -14.13 -0.96 3.83
CA ARG A 183 -12.69 -1.14 3.73
C ARG A 183 -12.32 -1.20 2.26
N VAL A 184 -11.37 -0.39 1.83
CA VAL A 184 -10.88 -0.42 0.45
C VAL A 184 -9.43 -0.85 0.42
N SER A 185 -9.14 -1.80 -0.46
CA SER A 185 -7.81 -2.34 -0.70
C SER A 185 -7.70 -2.86 -2.13
N THR A 186 -6.60 -3.49 -2.46
CA THR A 186 -6.42 -4.29 -3.67
C THR A 186 -6.62 -5.77 -3.37
N PRO A 187 -6.91 -6.63 -4.36
CA PRO A 187 -7.12 -8.06 -4.13
C PRO A 187 -5.95 -8.78 -3.45
N ASP A 188 -4.72 -8.34 -3.71
CA ASP A 188 -3.51 -8.89 -3.11
C ASP A 188 -3.05 -8.15 -1.85
N TYR A 189 -3.86 -7.21 -1.35
CA TYR A 189 -3.58 -6.37 -0.18
C TYR A 189 -2.27 -5.58 -0.27
N ARG A 190 -1.83 -5.24 -1.48
CA ARG A 190 -0.61 -4.45 -1.71
C ARG A 190 -0.97 -3.07 -2.23
N TYR A 191 -0.36 -2.04 -1.68
CA TYR A 191 -0.58 -0.63 -2.07
C TYR A 191 -2.06 -0.21 -2.17
N GLY A 192 -2.96 -0.86 -1.40
CA GLY A 192 -4.39 -0.59 -1.48
C GLY A 192 -4.80 0.83 -1.15
N SER A 193 -3.96 1.58 -0.41
CA SER A 193 -4.18 3.00 -0.15
C SER A 193 -4.18 3.86 -1.42
N VAL A 194 -3.52 3.42 -2.50
CA VAL A 194 -3.51 4.17 -3.78
C VAL A 194 -4.90 4.27 -4.42
N ALA A 195 -5.84 3.41 -4.03
CA ALA A 195 -7.22 3.51 -4.48
C ALA A 195 -7.90 4.84 -4.09
N MET A 196 -7.39 5.57 -3.10
CA MET A 196 -7.83 6.95 -2.81
C MET A 196 -7.59 7.92 -3.97
N LEU A 197 -6.67 7.59 -4.87
CA LEU A 197 -6.34 8.38 -6.06
C LEU A 197 -7.21 8.01 -7.27
N ASP A 198 -7.99 6.94 -7.19
CA ASP A 198 -8.93 6.49 -8.22
C ASP A 198 -10.24 7.26 -8.07
N THR A 199 -10.28 8.48 -8.60
CA THR A 199 -11.44 9.36 -8.48
C THR A 199 -12.69 8.75 -9.11
N ALA A 200 -12.56 8.01 -10.22
CA ALA A 200 -13.68 7.36 -10.86
C ALA A 200 -14.30 6.29 -9.96
N TYR A 201 -13.47 5.49 -9.30
CA TYR A 201 -13.93 4.48 -8.35
C TYR A 201 -14.56 5.11 -7.09
N MET A 202 -13.98 6.21 -6.58
CA MET A 202 -14.58 6.94 -5.45
C MET A 202 -15.93 7.56 -5.81
N ASP A 203 -16.05 8.13 -7.01
CA ASP A 203 -17.31 8.67 -7.52
C ASP A 203 -18.39 7.58 -7.66
N ASP A 204 -18.03 6.39 -8.11
CA ASP A 204 -18.95 5.26 -8.23
C ASP A 204 -19.45 4.80 -6.86
N ILE A 205 -18.58 4.76 -5.85
CA ILE A 205 -18.99 4.47 -4.46
C ILE A 205 -19.93 5.57 -3.95
N ALA A 206 -19.56 6.85 -4.09
CA ALA A 206 -20.38 7.97 -3.65
C ALA A 206 -21.77 7.95 -4.28
N LYS A 207 -21.88 7.70 -5.59
CA LYS A 207 -23.14 7.55 -6.30
C LYS A 207 -23.94 6.33 -5.86
N THR A 208 -23.27 5.19 -5.64
CA THR A 208 -23.93 3.95 -5.21
C THR A 208 -24.63 4.11 -3.86
N PHE A 209 -24.03 4.86 -2.96
CA PHE A 209 -24.54 5.08 -1.61
C PHE A 209 -25.27 6.43 -1.44
N ASP A 210 -25.34 7.24 -2.51
CA ASP A 210 -25.92 8.61 -2.48
C ASP A 210 -25.38 9.41 -1.28
N SER A 211 -24.06 9.44 -1.12
CA SER A 211 -23.40 9.98 0.07
C SER A 211 -22.03 10.56 -0.25
N ASP A 212 -21.69 11.63 0.45
CA ASP A 212 -20.28 12.06 0.53
C ASP A 212 -19.44 11.02 1.26
N LEU A 213 -18.16 10.97 0.93
CA LEU A 213 -17.21 9.99 1.46
C LEU A 213 -16.19 10.67 2.37
N LEU A 214 -16.02 10.15 3.58
CA LEU A 214 -14.86 10.45 4.42
C LEU A 214 -13.84 9.33 4.29
N LEU A 215 -12.67 9.64 3.74
CA LEU A 215 -11.59 8.68 3.56
C LEU A 215 -10.66 8.71 4.78
N LEU A 216 -10.43 7.55 5.40
CA LEU A 216 -9.59 7.39 6.58
C LEU A 216 -8.40 6.49 6.24
N PRO A 217 -7.20 7.06 5.96
CA PRO A 217 -6.01 6.28 5.69
C PRO A 217 -5.62 5.43 6.91
N CYS A 218 -5.47 4.11 6.72
CA CYS A 218 -5.10 3.19 7.79
C CYS A 218 -3.68 2.68 7.64
N SER A 219 -3.27 2.39 6.41
CA SER A 219 -1.93 1.88 6.09
C SER A 219 -1.65 2.05 4.60
N ILE A 220 -0.46 1.70 4.16
CA ILE A 220 -0.15 1.62 2.72
C ILE A 220 -0.98 0.56 1.99
N ARG A 221 -1.66 -0.32 2.71
CA ARG A 221 -2.41 -1.45 2.14
C ARG A 221 -3.88 -1.19 1.99
N GLU A 222 -4.44 -0.27 2.78
CA GLU A 222 -5.87 -0.09 2.90
C GLU A 222 -6.23 1.25 3.53
N PHE A 223 -7.45 1.67 3.26
CA PHE A 223 -8.11 2.76 3.96
C PHE A 223 -9.58 2.42 4.19
N LEU A 224 -10.22 3.17 5.07
CA LEU A 224 -11.65 3.04 5.36
C LEU A 224 -12.42 4.17 4.71
N ILE A 225 -13.64 3.90 4.31
CA ILE A 225 -14.63 4.88 3.89
C ILE A 225 -15.75 4.92 4.91
N CYS A 226 -16.00 6.10 5.47
CA CYS A 226 -17.21 6.40 6.21
C CYS A 226 -18.15 7.17 5.27
N LEU A 227 -19.39 6.73 5.17
CA LEU A 227 -20.42 7.40 4.42
C LEU A 227 -20.98 8.57 5.25
N LEU A 228 -20.91 9.78 4.70
CA LEU A 228 -21.42 11.00 5.33
C LEU A 228 -22.82 11.27 4.79
N TYR A 229 -23.83 10.67 5.40
CA TYR A 229 -25.19 11.02 5.01
C TYR A 229 -25.48 12.46 5.42
N THR A 230 -25.71 13.29 4.42
CA THR A 230 -26.32 14.62 4.58
C THR A 230 -27.82 14.44 4.83
N SER A 231 -28.19 13.56 5.74
CA SER A 231 -29.60 13.42 6.06
C SER A 231 -29.99 14.42 7.12
N ASP A 232 -31.15 14.98 6.96
CA ASP A 232 -32.03 15.65 7.89
C ASP A 232 -32.13 15.05 9.32
N ALA A 233 -31.09 14.39 9.80
CA ALA A 233 -30.96 13.88 11.17
C ALA A 233 -30.76 15.00 12.21
N ALA A 234 -30.88 16.26 11.80
CA ALA A 234 -30.93 17.40 12.71
C ALA A 234 -32.33 17.63 13.33
N ASP A 235 -33.35 16.97 12.82
CA ASP A 235 -34.74 17.20 13.29
C ASP A 235 -35.24 16.16 14.29
N ASP A 236 -34.44 15.17 14.70
CA ASP A 236 -34.82 14.13 15.63
C ASP A 236 -34.05 14.18 16.98
N LEU A 237 -33.62 15.37 17.45
CA LEU A 237 -33.11 15.60 18.79
C LEU A 237 -34.00 16.52 19.61
#